data_716bb0cdb983b062ef7243fe4ebc8379
#
_entry.id   716bb0cdb983b062ef7243fe4ebc8379
#
_cell.length_a   1.000
_cell.length_b   1.000
_cell.length_c   1.000
_cell.angle_alpha   90.00
_cell.angle_beta   90.00
_cell.angle_gamma   90.00
#
_symmetry.space_group_name_H-M   'P 1'
#
loop_
_entity.id
_entity.type
_entity.pdbx_description
1 polymer ?
#
loop_
_entity_poly.entity_id
_entity_poly.type
_entity_poly.pdbx_seq_one_letter_code
_entity_poly.pdbx_strand_id
1 'polypeptide(L)'
;DGKVYNVCNLVNGNLGDKSFFDSAEAGLKELQDAGRITYTTIEMGGTTEDEAKWQGYLDEVSASGEYDLIVVGTFQMPEYLKNVSEKYPDQKYLIYDDTTYELPNVVNLSYAQNDLGYMVGAYAAAMTTATDVEKINEDAVIGFVGGVDSPVINDFLYGYILGAQSINPDIKVDTRYIGNYIDPAKGKELAESMINDNNCDIIWGVAGNAGNGAAEACLETGKAYFIGVDSDQESTFSAEMAAITLTSGLKNIGDSLVWFFDEWDAGNEYWGQHILIGINEGGVGLVTDKNYDKISPDSVKETVDATVAAVTGLVAKENIVGTMGILYPGGWAEIG
;
A
#
# COMPACT_ATOMS: atom_id res chain seq x y z
N ASP A 1 -5.33 30.86 18.09
CA ASP A 1 -6.27 29.94 17.45
C ASP A 1 -5.79 29.71 16.02
N GLY A 2 -5.35 28.48 15.71
CA GLY A 2 -4.93 28.12 14.36
C GLY A 2 -6.11 28.07 13.38
N LYS A 3 -5.82 28.16 12.07
CA LYS A 3 -6.83 27.99 11.03
C LYS A 3 -7.36 26.56 11.09
N VAL A 4 -8.67 26.38 11.03
CA VAL A 4 -9.32 25.10 10.80
C VAL A 4 -9.61 24.98 9.30
N TYR A 5 -9.01 24.01 8.63
CA TYR A 5 -9.18 23.82 7.19
C TYR A 5 -10.42 22.98 6.90
N ASN A 6 -11.14 23.33 5.85
CA ASN A 6 -12.23 22.50 5.31
C ASN A 6 -11.72 21.62 4.17
N VAL A 7 -11.80 20.31 4.32
CA VAL A 7 -11.17 19.33 3.42
C VAL A 7 -12.23 18.44 2.78
N CYS A 8 -12.10 18.17 1.49
CA CYS A 8 -12.84 17.12 0.80
C CYS A 8 -11.90 15.98 0.45
N ASN A 9 -12.23 14.77 0.87
CA ASN A 9 -11.53 13.54 0.50
C ASN A 9 -12.33 12.80 -0.56
N LEU A 10 -11.79 12.72 -1.77
CA LEU A 10 -12.40 11.97 -2.87
C LEU A 10 -11.73 10.60 -3.00
N VAL A 11 -12.49 9.56 -2.72
CA VAL A 11 -12.01 8.17 -2.74
C VAL A 11 -12.48 7.49 -4.02
N ASN A 12 -11.54 7.15 -4.89
CA ASN A 12 -11.81 6.40 -6.13
C ASN A 12 -11.88 4.88 -5.86
N GLY A 13 -12.78 4.55 -4.99
CA GLY A 13 -13.07 3.24 -4.44
C GLY A 13 -14.09 3.40 -3.33
N ASN A 14 -14.02 2.53 -2.34
CA ASN A 14 -14.89 2.55 -1.16
C ASN A 14 -14.05 2.41 0.12
N LEU A 15 -14.53 3.00 1.20
CA LEU A 15 -14.01 2.75 2.54
C LEU A 15 -14.32 1.31 2.96
N GLY A 16 -13.58 0.81 3.95
CA GLY A 16 -13.70 -0.56 4.44
C GLY A 16 -12.73 -1.54 3.78
N ASP A 17 -11.74 -1.04 3.02
CA ASP A 17 -10.67 -1.87 2.43
C ASP A 17 -9.68 -2.42 3.48
N LYS A 18 -9.70 -1.87 4.68
CA LYS A 18 -8.80 -2.22 5.80
C LYS A 18 -7.32 -2.05 5.46
N SER A 19 -7.01 -1.21 4.49
CA SER A 19 -5.66 -0.97 4.00
C SER A 19 -5.44 0.48 3.55
N PHE A 20 -5.60 0.78 2.28
CA PHE A 20 -5.16 2.00 1.62
C PHE A 20 -6.08 3.21 1.89
N PHE A 21 -7.36 3.13 1.50
CA PHE A 21 -8.30 4.24 1.71
C PHE A 21 -8.65 4.42 3.18
N ASP A 22 -8.74 3.33 3.93
CA ASP A 22 -8.96 3.40 5.38
C ASP A 22 -7.79 4.07 6.11
N SER A 23 -6.55 3.91 5.63
CA SER A 23 -5.38 4.62 6.15
C SER A 23 -5.50 6.13 5.96
N ALA A 24 -5.86 6.57 4.75
CA ALA A 24 -6.07 8.00 4.47
C ALA A 24 -7.19 8.59 5.36
N GLU A 25 -8.31 7.88 5.46
CA GLU A 25 -9.45 8.27 6.29
C GLU A 25 -9.07 8.39 7.77
N ALA A 26 -8.26 7.46 8.29
CA ALA A 26 -7.78 7.49 9.66
C ALA A 26 -6.93 8.74 9.95
N GLY A 27 -6.06 9.14 9.04
CA GLY A 27 -5.26 10.36 9.17
C GLY A 27 -6.10 11.63 9.17
N LEU A 28 -7.11 11.70 8.30
CA LEU A 28 -8.05 12.84 8.28
C LEU A 28 -8.89 12.90 9.56
N LYS A 29 -9.30 11.73 10.05
CA LYS A 29 -10.03 11.65 11.33
C LYS A 29 -9.18 12.12 12.51
N GLU A 30 -7.92 11.75 12.56
CA GLU A 30 -6.98 12.21 13.58
C GLU A 30 -6.86 13.74 13.58
N LEU A 31 -6.69 14.34 12.40
CA LEU A 31 -6.65 15.79 12.25
C LEU A 31 -7.94 16.48 12.67
N GLN A 32 -9.10 15.88 12.37
CA GLN A 32 -10.40 16.39 12.81
C GLN A 32 -10.57 16.28 14.32
N ASP A 33 -10.22 15.14 14.93
CA ASP A 33 -10.28 14.93 16.36
C ASP A 33 -9.37 15.91 17.13
N ALA A 34 -8.26 16.31 16.50
CA ALA A 34 -7.36 17.36 16.99
C ALA A 34 -7.90 18.80 16.75
N GLY A 35 -9.05 18.95 16.10
CA GLY A 35 -9.67 20.26 15.82
C GLY A 35 -8.95 21.08 14.74
N ARG A 36 -8.12 20.45 13.91
CA ARG A 36 -7.32 21.12 12.87
C ARG A 36 -8.04 21.23 11.53
N ILE A 37 -8.93 20.28 11.25
CA ILE A 37 -9.73 20.26 10.03
C ILE A 37 -11.19 19.95 10.34
N THR A 38 -12.06 20.28 9.38
CA THR A 38 -13.34 19.59 9.13
C THR A 38 -13.19 18.87 7.80
N TYR A 39 -13.77 17.68 7.66
CA TYR A 39 -13.66 17.01 6.37
C TYR A 39 -14.94 16.24 5.99
N THR A 40 -15.09 16.05 4.71
CA THR A 40 -16.13 15.22 4.11
C THR A 40 -15.48 14.22 3.17
N THR A 41 -15.82 12.94 3.28
CA THR A 41 -15.38 11.91 2.36
C THR A 41 -16.49 11.57 1.38
N ILE A 42 -16.16 11.53 0.09
CA ILE A 42 -17.04 11.09 -1.00
C ILE A 42 -16.44 9.81 -1.58
N GLU A 43 -17.18 8.73 -1.45
CA GLU A 43 -16.82 7.43 -2.05
C GLU A 43 -17.33 7.43 -3.50
N MET A 44 -16.41 7.50 -4.45
CA MET A 44 -16.73 7.58 -5.88
C MET A 44 -16.91 6.20 -6.54
N GLY A 45 -16.59 5.12 -5.81
CA GLY A 45 -16.59 3.76 -6.33
C GLY A 45 -15.37 3.44 -7.18
N GLY A 46 -15.10 2.15 -7.38
CA GLY A 46 -13.90 1.63 -8.05
C GLY A 46 -14.16 0.74 -9.27
N THR A 47 -15.38 0.68 -9.77
CA THR A 47 -15.72 -0.04 -11.00
C THR A 47 -15.35 0.78 -12.25
N THR A 48 -15.28 0.14 -13.41
CA THR A 48 -15.09 0.84 -14.70
C THR A 48 -16.23 1.85 -14.97
N GLU A 49 -17.44 1.54 -14.55
CA GLU A 49 -18.58 2.47 -14.66
C GLU A 49 -18.42 3.67 -13.73
N ASP A 50 -17.90 3.45 -12.52
CA ASP A 50 -17.62 4.52 -11.57
C ASP A 50 -16.51 5.44 -12.06
N GLU A 51 -15.46 4.89 -12.66
CA GLU A 51 -14.33 5.64 -13.22
C GLU A 51 -14.78 6.71 -14.22
N ALA A 52 -15.78 6.40 -15.03
CA ALA A 52 -16.35 7.38 -15.97
C ALA A 52 -16.95 8.63 -15.29
N LYS A 53 -17.18 8.58 -13.99
CA LYS A 53 -17.77 9.66 -13.19
C LYS A 53 -16.75 10.43 -12.33
N TRP A 54 -15.54 9.90 -12.14
CA TRP A 54 -14.55 10.47 -11.21
C TRP A 54 -14.20 11.92 -11.52
N GLN A 55 -13.96 12.25 -12.79
CA GLN A 55 -13.67 13.65 -13.18
C GLN A 55 -14.85 14.58 -12.88
N GLY A 56 -16.09 14.10 -13.05
CA GLY A 56 -17.30 14.87 -12.73
C GLY A 56 -17.41 15.22 -11.25
N TYR A 57 -17.15 14.26 -10.36
CA TYR A 57 -17.09 14.53 -8.92
C TYR A 57 -16.03 15.56 -8.58
N LEU A 58 -14.83 15.42 -9.13
CA LEU A 58 -13.72 16.33 -8.88
C LEU A 58 -14.02 17.75 -9.39
N ASP A 59 -14.64 17.87 -10.56
CA ASP A 59 -15.08 19.15 -11.13
C ASP A 59 -16.16 19.83 -10.26
N GLU A 60 -17.17 19.06 -9.81
CA GLU A 60 -18.25 19.56 -8.96
C GLU A 60 -17.73 20.09 -7.62
N VAL A 61 -16.90 19.30 -6.93
CA VAL A 61 -16.31 19.69 -5.65
C VAL A 61 -15.42 20.93 -5.80
N SER A 62 -14.62 20.98 -6.87
CA SER A 62 -13.77 22.14 -7.15
C SER A 62 -14.58 23.41 -7.47
N ALA A 63 -15.67 23.26 -8.24
CA ALA A 63 -16.55 24.39 -8.61
C ALA A 63 -17.28 24.96 -7.40
N SER A 64 -17.51 24.19 -6.34
CA SER A 64 -18.21 24.67 -5.14
C SER A 64 -17.45 25.79 -4.42
N GLY A 65 -16.12 25.77 -4.48
CA GLY A 65 -15.27 26.74 -3.76
C GLY A 65 -15.37 26.63 -2.23
N GLU A 66 -15.91 25.54 -1.70
CA GLU A 66 -16.16 25.36 -0.27
C GLU A 66 -14.94 24.82 0.50
N TYR A 67 -13.99 24.23 -0.20
CA TYR A 67 -12.89 23.49 0.42
C TYR A 67 -11.56 24.23 0.32
N ASP A 68 -10.83 24.29 1.42
CA ASP A 68 -9.43 24.78 1.44
C ASP A 68 -8.50 23.78 0.73
N LEU A 69 -8.79 22.48 0.81
CA LEU A 69 -8.01 21.40 0.21
C LEU A 69 -8.93 20.29 -0.30
N ILE A 70 -8.67 19.82 -1.50
CA ILE A 70 -9.27 18.58 -2.04
C ILE A 70 -8.17 17.53 -2.07
N VAL A 71 -8.41 16.42 -1.35
CA VAL A 71 -7.50 15.27 -1.31
C VAL A 71 -8.02 14.21 -2.26
N VAL A 72 -7.16 13.76 -3.15
CA VAL A 72 -7.42 12.63 -4.04
C VAL A 72 -6.29 11.62 -3.92
N GLY A 73 -6.50 10.40 -4.24
CA GLY A 73 -5.50 9.34 -4.38
C GLY A 73 -5.71 8.66 -5.69
N THR A 74 -4.87 8.12 -6.07
CA THR A 74 -4.07 7.04 -6.51
C THR A 74 -3.43 7.37 -7.86
N PHE A 75 -2.57 6.50 -8.36
CA PHE A 75 -2.00 6.59 -9.71
C PHE A 75 -3.05 6.55 -10.85
N GLN A 76 -4.31 6.28 -10.53
CA GLN A 76 -5.44 6.27 -11.47
C GLN A 76 -6.05 7.67 -11.69
N MET A 77 -5.75 8.64 -10.81
CA MET A 77 -6.38 9.98 -10.81
C MET A 77 -5.64 11.11 -11.55
N PRO A 78 -4.34 10.99 -11.92
CA PRO A 78 -3.55 12.15 -12.37
C PRO A 78 -4.13 12.88 -13.57
N GLU A 79 -4.65 12.18 -14.59
CA GLU A 79 -5.23 12.82 -15.77
C GLU A 79 -6.50 13.61 -15.42
N TYR A 80 -7.36 13.04 -14.59
CA TYR A 80 -8.59 13.71 -14.14
C TYR A 80 -8.26 14.94 -13.29
N LEU A 81 -7.28 14.80 -12.38
CA LEU A 81 -6.83 15.90 -11.55
C LEU A 81 -6.20 17.02 -12.38
N LYS A 82 -5.35 16.70 -13.36
CA LYS A 82 -4.77 17.68 -14.29
C LYS A 82 -5.86 18.49 -14.97
N ASN A 83 -6.82 17.81 -15.60
CA ASN A 83 -7.91 18.47 -16.32
C ASN A 83 -8.71 19.42 -15.43
N VAL A 84 -8.94 19.05 -14.18
CA VAL A 84 -9.75 19.86 -13.26
C VAL A 84 -8.92 20.94 -12.57
N SER A 85 -7.70 20.62 -12.10
CA SER A 85 -6.86 21.60 -11.39
C SER A 85 -6.45 22.80 -12.29
N GLU A 86 -6.25 22.57 -13.58
CA GLU A 86 -6.00 23.64 -14.56
C GLU A 86 -7.20 24.57 -14.74
N LYS A 87 -8.41 24.04 -14.59
CA LYS A 87 -9.66 24.82 -14.66
C LYS A 87 -9.91 25.65 -13.39
N TYR A 88 -9.41 25.20 -12.25
CA TYR A 88 -9.57 25.84 -10.94
C TYR A 88 -8.21 26.15 -10.30
N PRO A 89 -7.44 27.12 -10.84
CA PRO A 89 -6.05 27.35 -10.43
C PRO A 89 -5.90 27.85 -8.98
N ASP A 90 -6.94 28.42 -8.40
CA ASP A 90 -6.94 28.90 -7.01
C ASP A 90 -7.29 27.82 -5.99
N GLN A 91 -7.86 26.69 -6.45
CA GLN A 91 -8.14 25.54 -5.60
C GLN A 91 -6.86 24.77 -5.32
N LYS A 92 -6.65 24.39 -4.07
CA LYS A 92 -5.52 23.55 -3.62
C LYS A 92 -5.90 22.08 -3.60
N TYR A 93 -4.96 21.24 -4.05
CA TYR A 93 -5.13 19.80 -4.12
C TYR A 93 -3.92 19.08 -3.53
N LEU A 94 -4.17 17.91 -2.95
CA LEU A 94 -3.15 16.95 -2.62
C LEU A 94 -3.51 15.63 -3.30
N ILE A 95 -2.58 15.06 -4.02
CA ILE A 95 -2.69 13.70 -4.53
C ILE A 95 -1.66 12.82 -3.84
N TYR A 96 -2.11 11.71 -3.26
CA TYR A 96 -1.21 10.70 -2.71
C TYR A 96 -1.10 9.51 -3.65
N ASP A 97 0.05 8.85 -3.64
CA ASP A 97 0.40 7.67 -4.44
C ASP A 97 0.50 7.96 -5.94
N ASP A 98 1.01 9.15 -6.29
CA ASP A 98 1.23 9.55 -7.67
C ASP A 98 2.45 10.47 -7.86
N THR A 99 3.10 10.37 -9.01
CA THR A 99 4.24 11.18 -9.42
C THR A 99 4.14 11.70 -10.86
N THR A 100 2.96 11.58 -11.47
CA THR A 100 2.81 11.77 -12.92
C THR A 100 2.98 13.23 -13.35
N TYR A 101 2.36 14.17 -12.62
CA TYR A 101 2.35 15.58 -12.97
C TYR A 101 2.74 16.47 -11.79
N GLU A 102 3.61 17.44 -12.04
CA GLU A 102 3.85 18.58 -11.15
C GLU A 102 2.98 19.76 -11.59
N LEU A 103 1.88 20.01 -10.86
CA LEU A 103 0.89 21.04 -11.17
C LEU A 103 0.96 22.15 -10.11
N PRO A 104 0.88 23.45 -10.49
CA PRO A 104 1.20 24.56 -9.58
C PRO A 104 0.40 24.63 -8.29
N ASN A 105 -0.82 24.07 -8.27
CA ASN A 105 -1.75 24.08 -7.14
C ASN A 105 -1.95 22.69 -6.53
N VAL A 106 -1.05 21.74 -6.81
CA VAL A 106 -1.10 20.36 -6.35
C VAL A 106 0.17 20.00 -5.60
N VAL A 107 0.04 19.30 -4.49
CA VAL A 107 1.14 18.57 -3.84
C VAL A 107 0.98 17.09 -4.13
N ASN A 108 2.06 16.46 -4.61
CA ASN A 108 2.10 15.02 -4.85
C ASN A 108 2.89 14.33 -3.72
N LEU A 109 2.28 13.36 -3.07
CA LEU A 109 2.95 12.46 -2.14
C LEU A 109 3.12 11.08 -2.78
N SER A 110 4.30 10.53 -2.70
CA SER A 110 4.59 9.15 -3.09
C SER A 110 5.36 8.42 -1.99
N TYR A 111 5.45 7.11 -2.10
CA TYR A 111 5.98 6.26 -1.05
C TYR A 111 7.05 5.32 -1.61
N ALA A 112 8.05 5.00 -0.79
CA ALA A 112 9.11 4.06 -1.17
C ALA A 112 8.62 2.60 -1.08
N GLN A 113 7.58 2.24 -1.87
CA GLN A 113 7.00 0.90 -1.83
C GLN A 113 7.94 -0.20 -2.34
N ASN A 114 8.93 0.12 -3.15
CA ASN A 114 9.98 -0.83 -3.54
C ASN A 114 10.87 -1.22 -2.34
N ASP A 115 11.23 -0.26 -1.50
CA ASP A 115 11.96 -0.51 -0.26
C ASP A 115 11.09 -1.32 0.71
N LEU A 116 9.81 -1.00 0.80
CA LEU A 116 8.84 -1.79 1.56
C LEU A 116 8.78 -3.22 1.04
N GLY A 117 8.61 -3.39 -0.27
CA GLY A 117 8.62 -4.70 -0.92
C GLY A 117 9.87 -5.51 -0.57
N TYR A 118 11.02 -4.87 -0.60
CA TYR A 118 12.30 -5.52 -0.25
C TYR A 118 12.31 -6.05 1.20
N MET A 119 11.83 -5.28 2.15
CA MET A 119 11.73 -5.72 3.55
C MET A 119 10.74 -6.87 3.71
N VAL A 120 9.58 -6.80 3.08
CA VAL A 120 8.56 -7.86 3.12
C VAL A 120 9.08 -9.13 2.44
N GLY A 121 9.77 -9.01 1.32
CA GLY A 121 10.37 -10.14 0.60
C GLY A 121 11.45 -10.86 1.42
N ALA A 122 12.32 -10.11 2.06
CA ALA A 122 13.32 -10.67 2.96
C ALA A 122 12.67 -11.42 4.14
N TYR A 123 11.64 -10.84 4.74
CA TYR A 123 10.86 -11.50 5.79
C TYR A 123 10.20 -12.79 5.29
N ALA A 124 9.48 -12.72 4.18
CA ALA A 124 8.77 -13.87 3.62
C ALA A 124 9.72 -15.00 3.26
N ALA A 125 10.88 -14.71 2.67
CA ALA A 125 11.90 -15.71 2.34
C ALA A 125 12.51 -16.36 3.59
N ALA A 126 12.82 -15.58 4.62
CA ALA A 126 13.31 -16.10 5.87
C ALA A 126 12.27 -17.00 6.57
N MET A 127 10.99 -16.59 6.58
CA MET A 127 9.89 -17.36 7.16
C MET A 127 9.61 -18.65 6.41
N THR A 128 9.53 -18.63 5.07
CA THR A 128 9.23 -19.84 4.28
C THR A 128 10.32 -20.91 4.35
N THR A 129 11.48 -20.57 4.88
CA THR A 129 12.56 -21.55 5.15
C THR A 129 12.58 -22.07 6.58
N ALA A 130 11.76 -21.51 7.46
CA ALA A 130 11.62 -21.93 8.86
C ALA A 130 10.61 -23.09 8.99
N THR A 131 10.97 -24.27 8.51
CA THR A 131 10.08 -25.42 8.37
C THR A 131 9.60 -26.05 9.69
N ASP A 132 10.08 -25.61 10.81
CA ASP A 132 9.60 -25.94 12.15
C ASP A 132 8.41 -25.04 12.57
N VAL A 133 8.11 -24.01 11.83
CA VAL A 133 6.90 -23.19 12.02
C VAL A 133 5.69 -23.87 11.38
N GLU A 134 4.56 -23.87 12.08
CA GLU A 134 3.30 -24.43 11.56
C GLU A 134 2.97 -23.83 10.19
N LYS A 135 2.39 -24.59 9.28
CA LYS A 135 2.02 -24.26 7.89
C LYS A 135 3.19 -24.05 6.92
N ILE A 136 4.42 -23.90 7.40
CA ILE A 136 5.58 -23.75 6.51
C ILE A 136 5.99 -25.11 5.98
N ASN A 137 6.13 -25.21 4.65
CA ASN A 137 6.55 -26.41 3.94
C ASN A 137 7.99 -26.30 3.43
N GLU A 138 8.48 -27.34 2.72
CA GLU A 138 9.87 -27.41 2.26
C GLU A 138 10.09 -26.83 0.84
N ASP A 139 9.01 -26.36 0.15
CA ASP A 139 9.09 -25.99 -1.27
C ASP A 139 9.65 -24.60 -1.52
N ALA A 140 9.75 -23.75 -0.48
CA ALA A 140 10.24 -22.38 -0.54
C ALA A 140 9.55 -21.55 -1.65
N VAL A 141 8.21 -21.54 -1.63
CA VAL A 141 7.37 -20.78 -2.56
C VAL A 141 6.59 -19.74 -1.79
N ILE A 142 6.79 -18.47 -2.16
CA ILE A 142 6.01 -17.35 -1.63
C ILE A 142 5.15 -16.75 -2.74
N GLY A 143 4.04 -16.15 -2.36
CA GLY A 143 3.06 -15.60 -3.30
C GLY A 143 2.93 -14.09 -3.20
N PHE A 144 2.57 -13.49 -4.31
CA PHE A 144 2.20 -12.09 -4.45
C PHE A 144 0.89 -11.98 -5.22
N VAL A 145 -0.13 -11.42 -4.57
CA VAL A 145 -1.42 -11.14 -5.22
C VAL A 145 -1.56 -9.63 -5.34
N GLY A 146 -1.32 -9.12 -6.54
CA GLY A 146 -1.43 -7.70 -6.87
C GLY A 146 -2.81 -7.31 -7.36
N GLY A 147 -3.18 -6.04 -7.20
CA GLY A 147 -4.42 -5.49 -7.74
C GLY A 147 -4.38 -5.42 -9.25
N VAL A 148 -3.80 -4.38 -9.78
CA VAL A 148 -3.65 -4.13 -11.22
C VAL A 148 -2.19 -4.21 -11.61
N ASP A 149 -1.90 -4.81 -12.76
CA ASP A 149 -0.58 -4.78 -13.38
C ASP A 149 -0.24 -3.34 -13.79
N SER A 150 0.46 -2.65 -12.91
CA SER A 150 0.74 -1.22 -13.01
C SER A 150 2.10 -0.88 -12.41
N PRO A 151 2.70 0.28 -12.75
CA PRO A 151 3.98 0.69 -12.21
C PRO A 151 4.04 0.68 -10.67
N VAL A 152 3.03 1.16 -9.98
CA VAL A 152 3.01 1.20 -8.51
C VAL A 152 3.00 -0.21 -7.91
N ILE A 153 2.12 -1.08 -8.41
CA ILE A 153 2.04 -2.47 -7.90
C ILE A 153 3.29 -3.26 -8.25
N ASN A 154 3.85 -3.06 -9.43
CA ASN A 154 5.09 -3.71 -9.84
C ASN A 154 6.31 -3.21 -9.06
N ASP A 155 6.25 -2.02 -8.51
CA ASP A 155 7.28 -1.51 -7.61
C ASP A 155 7.33 -2.30 -6.29
N PHE A 156 6.17 -2.56 -5.68
CA PHE A 156 6.07 -3.50 -4.56
C PHE A 156 6.63 -4.87 -4.90
N LEU A 157 6.19 -5.43 -6.04
CA LEU A 157 6.58 -6.77 -6.49
C LEU A 157 8.07 -6.87 -6.75
N TYR A 158 8.65 -5.91 -7.44
CA TYR A 158 10.07 -5.91 -7.76
C TYR A 158 10.93 -5.90 -6.49
N GLY A 159 10.58 -5.04 -5.52
CA GLY A 159 11.20 -5.06 -4.20
C GLY A 159 11.05 -6.42 -3.51
N TYR A 160 9.83 -6.97 -3.50
CA TYR A 160 9.50 -8.26 -2.90
C TYR A 160 10.37 -9.40 -3.44
N ILE A 161 10.50 -9.49 -4.76
CA ILE A 161 11.32 -10.50 -5.40
C ILE A 161 12.80 -10.31 -5.03
N LEU A 162 13.34 -9.12 -5.16
CA LEU A 162 14.75 -8.87 -4.87
C LEU A 162 15.09 -9.07 -3.39
N GLY A 163 14.21 -8.63 -2.49
CA GLY A 163 14.37 -8.86 -1.06
C GLY A 163 14.36 -10.34 -0.71
N ALA A 164 13.43 -11.09 -1.29
CA ALA A 164 13.38 -12.54 -1.11
C ALA A 164 14.64 -13.23 -1.64
N GLN A 165 15.10 -12.88 -2.82
CA GLN A 165 16.31 -13.44 -3.43
C GLN A 165 17.59 -13.08 -2.66
N SER A 166 17.62 -11.95 -1.97
CA SER A 166 18.75 -11.58 -1.12
C SER A 166 18.94 -12.54 0.06
N ILE A 167 17.88 -13.24 0.47
CA ILE A 167 17.88 -14.21 1.56
C ILE A 167 18.02 -15.64 1.01
N ASN A 168 17.28 -15.98 -0.02
CA ASN A 168 17.32 -17.27 -0.68
C ASN A 168 17.31 -17.09 -2.21
N PRO A 169 18.48 -17.18 -2.89
CA PRO A 169 18.58 -17.00 -4.33
C PRO A 169 17.71 -17.96 -5.16
N ASP A 170 17.36 -19.11 -4.61
CA ASP A 170 16.57 -20.16 -5.29
C ASP A 170 15.06 -20.06 -4.99
N ILE A 171 14.63 -19.03 -4.26
CA ILE A 171 13.23 -18.87 -3.89
C ILE A 171 12.34 -18.69 -5.10
N LYS A 172 11.16 -19.30 -5.05
CA LYS A 172 10.14 -19.14 -6.08
C LYS A 172 9.09 -18.14 -5.62
N VAL A 173 8.72 -17.22 -6.51
CA VAL A 173 7.68 -16.23 -6.28
C VAL A 173 6.56 -16.41 -7.29
N ASP A 174 5.41 -16.89 -6.81
CA ASP A 174 4.19 -16.98 -7.62
C ASP A 174 3.49 -15.62 -7.63
N THR A 175 3.32 -15.05 -8.80
CA THR A 175 2.77 -13.70 -8.98
C THR A 175 1.45 -13.74 -9.72
N ARG A 176 0.41 -13.14 -9.16
CA ARG A 176 -0.93 -13.04 -9.75
C ARG A 176 -1.46 -11.63 -9.64
N TYR A 177 -2.26 -11.20 -10.63
CA TYR A 177 -2.98 -9.93 -10.63
C TYR A 177 -4.48 -10.18 -10.69
N ILE A 178 -5.23 -9.50 -9.81
CA ILE A 178 -6.69 -9.61 -9.75
C ILE A 178 -7.35 -8.87 -10.93
N GLY A 179 -6.74 -7.76 -11.35
CA GLY A 179 -7.26 -6.87 -12.39
C GLY A 179 -8.10 -5.71 -11.85
N ASN A 180 -8.30 -5.64 -10.53
CA ASN A 180 -8.99 -4.55 -9.84
C ASN A 180 -8.67 -4.57 -8.34
N TYR A 181 -9.23 -3.63 -7.58
CA TYR A 181 -9.04 -3.50 -6.12
C TYR A 181 -10.29 -3.81 -5.29
N ILE A 182 -11.38 -4.27 -5.93
CA ILE A 182 -12.71 -4.36 -5.32
C ILE A 182 -13.31 -5.76 -5.29
N ASP A 183 -12.68 -6.76 -5.90
CA ASP A 183 -13.18 -8.13 -6.03
C ASP A 183 -12.42 -9.13 -5.13
N PRO A 184 -12.81 -9.29 -3.85
CA PRO A 184 -12.16 -10.26 -2.97
C PRO A 184 -12.39 -11.71 -3.37
N ALA A 185 -13.49 -12.03 -4.06
CA ALA A 185 -13.74 -13.38 -4.54
C ALA A 185 -12.68 -13.81 -5.56
N LYS A 186 -12.28 -12.91 -6.47
CA LYS A 186 -11.20 -13.17 -7.42
C LYS A 186 -9.84 -13.28 -6.72
N GLY A 187 -9.57 -12.43 -5.74
CA GLY A 187 -8.36 -12.51 -4.92
C GLY A 187 -8.24 -13.85 -4.20
N LYS A 188 -9.34 -14.35 -3.64
CA LYS A 188 -9.42 -15.66 -3.00
C LYS A 188 -9.15 -16.80 -3.98
N GLU A 189 -9.83 -16.82 -5.13
CA GLU A 189 -9.63 -17.83 -6.18
C GLU A 189 -8.15 -17.96 -6.59
N LEU A 190 -7.50 -16.83 -6.84
CA LEU A 190 -6.09 -16.82 -7.22
C LEU A 190 -5.18 -17.35 -6.10
N ALA A 191 -5.40 -16.91 -4.87
CA ALA A 191 -4.60 -17.37 -3.73
C ALA A 191 -4.81 -18.86 -3.42
N GLU A 192 -6.03 -19.39 -3.56
CA GLU A 192 -6.31 -20.81 -3.43
C GLU A 192 -5.52 -21.65 -4.44
N SER A 193 -5.45 -21.20 -5.70
CA SER A 193 -4.63 -21.86 -6.72
C SER A 193 -3.13 -21.82 -6.37
N MET A 194 -2.63 -20.66 -5.91
CA MET A 194 -1.23 -20.53 -5.47
C MET A 194 -0.88 -21.48 -4.34
N ILE A 195 -1.77 -21.64 -3.37
CA ILE A 195 -1.58 -22.54 -2.21
C ILE A 195 -1.70 -24.00 -2.61
N ASN A 196 -2.73 -24.37 -3.36
CA ASN A 196 -3.04 -25.77 -3.64
C ASN A 196 -2.22 -26.36 -4.79
N ASP A 197 -1.92 -25.57 -5.82
CA ASP A 197 -1.25 -26.03 -7.03
C ASP A 197 0.28 -25.82 -6.97
N ASN A 198 0.73 -24.75 -6.30
CA ASN A 198 2.13 -24.34 -6.27
C ASN A 198 2.76 -24.38 -4.87
N ASN A 199 2.02 -24.83 -3.86
CA ASN A 199 2.48 -24.95 -2.47
C ASN A 199 3.00 -23.65 -1.85
N CYS A 200 2.44 -22.50 -2.24
CA CYS A 200 2.70 -21.24 -1.55
C CYS A 200 2.28 -21.36 -0.08
N ASP A 201 3.15 -21.05 0.84
CA ASP A 201 2.87 -21.07 2.28
C ASP A 201 2.84 -19.68 2.91
N ILE A 202 3.23 -18.66 2.16
CA ILE A 202 3.11 -17.24 2.54
C ILE A 202 2.61 -16.45 1.33
N ILE A 203 1.56 -15.67 1.51
CA ILE A 203 1.00 -14.81 0.45
C ILE A 203 0.94 -13.37 0.93
N TRP A 204 1.52 -12.47 0.15
CA TRP A 204 1.36 -11.03 0.33
C TRP A 204 0.25 -10.51 -0.59
N GLY A 205 -0.80 -9.94 0.00
CA GLY A 205 -1.92 -9.36 -0.73
C GLY A 205 -1.75 -7.85 -0.89
N VAL A 206 -1.46 -7.39 -2.09
CA VAL A 206 -1.23 -5.97 -2.42
C VAL A 206 -2.32 -5.52 -3.40
N ALA A 207 -3.55 -5.45 -2.92
CA ALA A 207 -4.73 -5.25 -3.77
C ALA A 207 -5.93 -4.59 -3.07
N GLY A 208 -5.71 -3.80 -2.04
CA GLY A 208 -6.80 -3.17 -1.30
C GLY A 208 -7.83 -4.18 -0.81
N ASN A 209 -9.12 -3.88 -0.97
CA ASN A 209 -10.19 -4.81 -0.57
C ASN A 209 -10.14 -6.15 -1.29
N ALA A 210 -9.76 -6.17 -2.57
CA ALA A 210 -9.63 -7.41 -3.32
C ALA A 210 -8.55 -8.33 -2.74
N GLY A 211 -7.49 -7.78 -2.18
CA GLY A 211 -6.40 -8.51 -1.51
C GLY A 211 -6.85 -9.24 -0.23
N ASN A 212 -7.91 -8.77 0.43
CA ASN A 212 -8.46 -9.42 1.62
C ASN A 212 -8.99 -10.84 1.31
N GLY A 213 -9.37 -11.10 0.06
CA GLY A 213 -9.71 -12.45 -0.40
C GLY A 213 -8.55 -13.44 -0.30
N ALA A 214 -7.32 -12.98 -0.50
CA ALA A 214 -6.14 -13.84 -0.31
C ALA A 214 -5.95 -14.25 1.16
N ALA A 215 -6.27 -13.39 2.12
CA ALA A 215 -6.29 -13.75 3.54
C ALA A 215 -7.36 -14.80 3.84
N GLU A 216 -8.55 -14.70 3.23
CA GLU A 216 -9.58 -15.74 3.34
C GLU A 216 -9.11 -17.08 2.80
N ALA A 217 -8.41 -17.11 1.66
CA ALA A 217 -7.84 -18.33 1.10
C ALA A 217 -6.80 -18.98 2.03
N CYS A 218 -5.94 -18.18 2.65
CA CYS A 218 -4.99 -18.66 3.65
C CYS A 218 -5.71 -19.28 4.84
N LEU A 219 -6.76 -18.65 5.35
CA LEU A 219 -7.56 -19.14 6.46
C LEU A 219 -8.26 -20.45 6.11
N GLU A 220 -8.99 -20.50 4.99
CA GLU A 220 -9.82 -21.65 4.62
C GLU A 220 -9.00 -22.88 4.22
N THR A 221 -7.89 -22.68 3.52
CA THR A 221 -6.99 -23.81 3.19
C THR A 221 -6.25 -24.33 4.42
N GLY A 222 -5.99 -23.49 5.40
CA GLY A 222 -5.19 -23.82 6.59
C GLY A 222 -3.71 -24.13 6.31
N LYS A 223 -3.22 -23.85 5.08
CA LYS A 223 -1.89 -24.26 4.60
C LYS A 223 -0.92 -23.09 4.43
N ALA A 224 -1.38 -21.86 4.58
CA ALA A 224 -0.57 -20.68 4.34
C ALA A 224 -0.84 -19.58 5.35
N TYR A 225 0.13 -18.68 5.49
CA TYR A 225 0.00 -17.42 6.19
C TYR A 225 -0.19 -16.27 5.20
N PHE A 226 -0.81 -15.22 5.70
CA PHE A 226 -1.02 -13.96 4.98
C PHE A 226 -0.09 -12.86 5.49
N ILE A 227 0.35 -12.01 4.58
CA ILE A 227 0.98 -10.72 4.89
C ILE A 227 0.05 -9.62 4.38
N GLY A 228 -0.29 -8.67 5.25
CA GLY A 228 -1.13 -7.54 4.93
C GLY A 228 -0.36 -6.39 4.27
N VAL A 229 -1.08 -5.35 3.86
CA VAL A 229 -0.53 -4.19 3.16
C VAL A 229 -1.18 -2.88 3.65
N ASP A 230 -0.45 -1.81 3.51
CA ASP A 230 -0.80 -0.41 3.78
C ASP A 230 -1.03 -0.12 5.27
N SER A 231 -1.93 -0.84 5.91
CA SER A 231 -2.27 -0.71 7.33
C SER A 231 -1.94 -2.01 8.08
N ASP A 232 -1.94 -1.93 9.40
CA ASP A 232 -1.86 -3.12 10.27
C ASP A 232 -3.16 -3.92 10.19
N GLN A 233 -3.23 -4.83 9.20
CA GLN A 233 -4.45 -5.59 8.91
C GLN A 233 -4.76 -6.66 9.97
N GLU A 234 -3.76 -7.15 10.72
CA GLU A 234 -4.01 -8.02 11.86
C GLU A 234 -4.96 -7.36 12.88
N SER A 235 -4.81 -6.06 13.09
CA SER A 235 -5.65 -5.30 14.03
C SER A 235 -7.08 -5.05 13.55
N THR A 236 -7.34 -5.14 12.25
CA THR A 236 -8.64 -4.82 11.65
C THR A 236 -9.40 -6.02 11.14
N PHE A 237 -8.75 -7.15 10.97
CA PHE A 237 -9.36 -8.40 10.56
C PHE A 237 -10.20 -9.05 11.68
N SER A 238 -11.04 -10.02 11.31
CA SER A 238 -11.65 -10.94 12.28
C SER A 238 -10.58 -11.68 13.06
N ALA A 239 -10.91 -12.22 14.22
CA ALA A 239 -9.96 -12.96 15.04
C ALA A 239 -9.32 -14.16 14.29
N GLU A 240 -10.11 -14.84 13.46
CA GLU A 240 -9.64 -15.98 12.66
C GLU A 240 -8.67 -15.53 11.56
N MET A 241 -8.97 -14.46 10.83
CA MET A 241 -8.08 -13.93 9.80
C MET A 241 -6.84 -13.26 10.42
N ALA A 242 -6.99 -12.61 11.56
CA ALA A 242 -5.85 -12.06 12.30
C ALA A 242 -4.86 -13.15 12.70
N ALA A 243 -5.36 -14.33 13.13
CA ALA A 243 -4.53 -15.44 13.58
C ALA A 243 -3.59 -16.00 12.49
N ILE A 244 -3.92 -15.83 11.21
CA ILE A 244 -3.08 -16.28 10.07
C ILE A 244 -2.32 -15.14 9.40
N THR A 245 -2.39 -13.93 9.93
CA THR A 245 -1.68 -12.76 9.42
C THR A 245 -0.38 -12.56 10.20
N LEU A 246 0.75 -12.75 9.53
CA LEU A 246 2.07 -12.70 10.17
C LEU A 246 2.51 -11.28 10.51
N THR A 247 2.34 -10.38 9.57
CA THR A 247 2.71 -8.97 9.63
C THR A 247 1.95 -8.21 8.55
N SER A 248 2.14 -6.92 8.51
CA SER A 248 1.72 -6.08 7.38
C SER A 248 2.86 -5.18 6.92
N GLY A 249 3.04 -5.06 5.62
CA GLY A 249 3.87 -4.05 5.01
C GLY A 249 3.14 -2.71 5.02
N LEU A 250 3.64 -1.75 5.79
CA LEU A 250 2.98 -0.46 6.02
C LEU A 250 3.33 0.54 4.92
N LYS A 251 2.29 1.16 4.38
CA LYS A 251 2.34 2.35 3.53
C LYS A 251 1.46 3.41 4.20
N ASN A 252 2.07 4.24 5.01
CA ASN A 252 1.39 5.08 6.01
C ASN A 252 0.78 6.34 5.37
N ILE A 253 -0.25 6.15 4.55
CA ILE A 253 -0.96 7.26 3.86
C ILE A 253 -1.50 8.25 4.89
N GLY A 254 -2.16 7.77 5.94
CA GLY A 254 -2.74 8.63 6.98
C GLY A 254 -1.70 9.52 7.67
N ASP A 255 -0.58 8.93 8.08
CA ASP A 255 0.52 9.67 8.72
C ASP A 255 1.12 10.72 7.79
N SER A 256 1.20 10.43 6.49
CA SER A 256 1.69 11.39 5.50
C SER A 256 0.75 12.58 5.31
N LEU A 257 -0.56 12.38 5.46
CA LEU A 257 -1.53 13.49 5.46
C LEU A 257 -1.37 14.34 6.73
N VAL A 258 -1.21 13.71 7.90
CA VAL A 258 -0.93 14.44 9.14
C VAL A 258 0.35 15.25 9.01
N TRP A 259 1.43 14.65 8.52
CA TRP A 259 2.68 15.34 8.23
C TRP A 259 2.49 16.55 7.29
N PHE A 260 1.73 16.38 6.22
CA PHE A 260 1.46 17.49 5.28
C PHE A 260 0.79 18.69 5.99
N PHE A 261 -0.19 18.43 6.85
CA PHE A 261 -0.85 19.50 7.61
C PHE A 261 0.07 20.13 8.66
N ASP A 262 0.99 19.35 9.27
CA ASP A 262 2.01 19.88 10.16
C ASP A 262 2.92 20.88 9.46
N GLU A 263 3.36 20.53 8.25
CA GLU A 263 4.19 21.39 7.41
C GLU A 263 3.43 22.65 6.95
N TRP A 264 2.17 22.48 6.55
CA TRP A 264 1.35 23.60 6.11
C TRP A 264 1.06 24.58 7.24
N ASP A 265 0.75 24.09 8.44
CA ASP A 265 0.58 24.93 9.64
C ASP A 265 1.89 25.64 10.06
N ALA A 266 3.03 25.01 9.80
CA ALA A 266 4.34 25.63 10.01
C ALA A 266 4.72 26.70 8.97
N GLY A 267 3.88 26.88 7.94
CA GLY A 267 4.09 27.82 6.85
C GLY A 267 4.96 27.30 5.71
N ASN A 268 5.24 26.00 5.70
CA ASN A 268 5.92 25.36 4.59
C ASN A 268 4.91 25.04 3.47
N GLU A 269 5.23 25.45 2.26
CA GLU A 269 4.38 25.24 1.10
C GLU A 269 5.08 24.38 0.06
N TYR A 270 4.43 23.29 -0.34
CA TYR A 270 4.93 22.31 -1.30
C TYR A 270 4.14 22.30 -2.62
N TRP A 271 3.42 23.38 -2.92
CA TRP A 271 2.63 23.46 -4.15
C TRP A 271 3.51 23.35 -5.39
N GLY A 272 3.12 22.49 -6.31
CA GLY A 272 3.90 22.20 -7.51
C GLY A 272 5.05 21.23 -7.28
N GLN A 273 5.12 20.59 -6.12
CA GLN A 273 6.21 19.69 -5.75
C GLN A 273 5.74 18.26 -5.56
N HIS A 274 6.66 17.35 -5.80
CA HIS A 274 6.54 15.94 -5.51
C HIS A 274 7.44 15.58 -4.32
N ILE A 275 6.89 14.86 -3.34
CA ILE A 275 7.57 14.47 -2.12
C ILE A 275 7.52 12.95 -1.97
N LEU A 276 8.69 12.33 -1.97
CA LEU A 276 8.86 10.90 -1.68
C LEU A 276 8.96 10.70 -0.16
N ILE A 277 8.10 9.84 0.38
CA ILE A 277 8.06 9.48 1.79
C ILE A 277 8.53 8.04 1.94
N GLY A 278 9.69 7.88 2.54
CA GLY A 278 10.37 6.60 2.72
C GLY A 278 10.33 6.11 4.16
N ILE A 279 11.22 5.15 4.47
CA ILE A 279 11.30 4.55 5.80
C ILE A 279 11.76 5.57 6.86
N ASN A 280 12.67 6.47 6.52
CA ASN A 280 13.20 7.48 7.46
C ASN A 280 12.14 8.51 7.86
N GLU A 281 11.18 8.77 6.98
CA GLU A 281 10.06 9.68 7.20
C GLU A 281 8.83 8.96 7.81
N GLY A 282 8.95 7.66 8.08
CA GLY A 282 7.83 6.86 8.59
C GLY A 282 6.75 6.52 7.56
N GLY A 283 7.04 6.73 6.26
CA GLY A 283 6.09 6.47 5.17
C GLY A 283 5.91 5.00 4.84
N VAL A 284 6.91 4.18 5.10
CA VAL A 284 6.87 2.72 4.92
C VAL A 284 7.51 2.01 6.11
N GLY A 285 7.13 0.77 6.35
CA GLY A 285 7.67 -0.03 7.45
C GLY A 285 7.01 -1.40 7.54
N LEU A 286 7.33 -2.12 8.60
CA LEU A 286 6.74 -3.41 8.95
C LEU A 286 6.11 -3.37 10.33
N VAL A 287 5.03 -4.10 10.50
CA VAL A 287 4.50 -4.43 11.84
C VAL A 287 5.40 -5.48 12.47
N THR A 288 6.03 -5.17 13.58
CA THR A 288 7.02 -6.05 14.25
C THR A 288 6.59 -6.50 15.65
N ASP A 289 5.36 -6.25 16.03
CA ASP A 289 4.73 -6.75 17.25
C ASP A 289 3.71 -7.88 16.97
N LYS A 290 2.91 -8.28 17.94
CA LYS A 290 1.83 -9.26 17.84
C LYS A 290 2.28 -10.60 17.19
N ASN A 291 1.64 -11.05 16.11
CA ASN A 291 1.97 -12.31 15.44
C ASN A 291 3.38 -12.33 14.86
N TYR A 292 3.87 -11.21 14.35
CA TYR A 292 5.28 -11.15 13.93
C TYR A 292 6.21 -11.57 15.06
N ASP A 293 6.05 -10.98 16.23
CA ASP A 293 6.88 -11.30 17.40
C ASP A 293 6.61 -12.71 17.94
N LYS A 294 5.35 -13.12 17.94
CA LYS A 294 4.92 -14.42 18.51
C LYS A 294 5.27 -15.62 17.63
N ILE A 295 5.16 -15.49 16.31
CA ILE A 295 5.27 -16.63 15.37
C ILE A 295 6.67 -16.71 14.75
N SER A 296 7.31 -15.56 14.49
CA SER A 296 8.60 -15.54 13.81
C SER A 296 9.73 -16.05 14.72
N PRO A 297 10.56 -17.00 14.26
CA PRO A 297 11.78 -17.37 14.96
C PRO A 297 12.75 -16.20 15.13
N ASP A 298 13.59 -16.23 16.16
CA ASP A 298 14.56 -15.16 16.42
C ASP A 298 15.51 -14.94 15.24
N SER A 299 15.93 -16.01 14.55
CA SER A 299 16.78 -15.92 13.36
C SER A 299 16.11 -15.15 12.20
N VAL A 300 14.78 -15.26 12.08
CA VAL A 300 14.00 -14.49 11.09
C VAL A 300 13.97 -13.01 11.49
N LYS A 301 13.73 -12.72 12.77
CA LYS A 301 13.73 -11.33 13.29
C LYS A 301 15.09 -10.66 13.10
N GLU A 302 16.18 -11.35 13.39
CA GLU A 302 17.55 -10.85 13.14
C GLU A 302 17.80 -10.54 11.67
N THR A 303 17.31 -11.39 10.76
CA THR A 303 17.38 -11.16 9.32
C THR A 303 16.62 -9.92 8.91
N VAL A 304 15.42 -9.73 9.45
CA VAL A 304 14.60 -8.52 9.18
C VAL A 304 15.28 -7.27 9.73
N ASP A 305 15.80 -7.31 10.94
CA ASP A 305 16.51 -6.15 11.56
C ASP A 305 17.70 -5.73 10.70
N ALA A 306 18.48 -6.69 10.21
CA ALA A 306 19.61 -6.43 9.30
C ALA A 306 19.13 -5.83 7.96
N THR A 307 18.02 -6.32 7.43
CA THR A 307 17.42 -5.82 6.18
C THR A 307 16.90 -4.39 6.36
N VAL A 308 16.16 -4.12 7.43
CA VAL A 308 15.66 -2.77 7.74
C VAL A 308 16.82 -1.78 7.91
N ALA A 309 17.89 -2.18 8.59
CA ALA A 309 19.09 -1.34 8.75
C ALA A 309 19.75 -1.04 7.40
N ALA A 310 19.83 -2.02 6.49
CA ALA A 310 20.37 -1.84 5.15
C ALA A 310 19.51 -0.88 4.31
N VAL A 311 18.18 -1.07 4.30
CA VAL A 311 17.23 -0.20 3.60
C VAL A 311 17.31 1.22 4.15
N THR A 312 17.30 1.40 5.47
CA THR A 312 17.44 2.71 6.12
C THR A 312 18.71 3.45 5.69
N GLY A 313 19.82 2.73 5.57
CA GLY A 313 21.08 3.31 5.11
C GLY A 313 21.10 3.72 3.64
N LEU A 314 20.26 3.13 2.80
CA LEU A 314 20.22 3.37 1.36
C LEU A 314 19.17 4.42 0.95
N VAL A 315 18.03 4.46 1.60
CA VAL A 315 16.88 5.36 1.30
C VAL A 315 17.29 6.84 1.29
N ALA A 316 18.26 7.23 2.11
CA ALA A 316 18.78 8.60 2.10
C ALA A 316 19.49 9.00 0.79
N LYS A 317 19.71 8.08 -0.14
CA LYS A 317 20.45 8.28 -1.39
C LYS A 317 19.63 7.96 -2.62
N GLU A 318 19.09 6.76 -2.68
CA GLU A 318 18.30 6.24 -3.81
C GLU A 318 17.54 5.02 -3.30
N ASN A 319 16.40 4.71 -3.89
CA ASN A 319 15.67 3.49 -3.58
C ASN A 319 16.56 2.26 -3.82
N ILE A 320 16.50 1.29 -2.90
CA ILE A 320 17.34 0.09 -2.95
C ILE A 320 17.15 -0.72 -4.23
N VAL A 321 15.96 -0.70 -4.79
CA VAL A 321 15.56 -1.46 -5.97
C VAL A 321 15.69 -0.66 -7.26
N GLY A 322 15.87 0.65 -7.18
CA GLY A 322 15.96 1.53 -8.35
C GLY A 322 14.62 1.71 -9.05
N THR A 323 14.66 1.73 -10.37
CA THR A 323 13.52 2.17 -11.18
C THR A 323 12.46 1.09 -11.36
N MET A 324 11.22 1.51 -11.24
CA MET A 324 10.00 0.82 -11.60
C MET A 324 9.85 0.43 -13.05
N GLY A 325 8.83 -0.33 -13.35
CA GLY A 325 8.37 -0.59 -14.70
C GLY A 325 8.73 -1.95 -15.25
N ILE A 326 9.26 -2.84 -14.42
CA ILE A 326 9.41 -4.24 -14.82
C ILE A 326 8.06 -4.91 -14.66
N LEU A 327 7.51 -5.41 -15.75
CA LEU A 327 6.25 -6.14 -15.79
C LEU A 327 6.51 -7.62 -15.58
N TYR A 328 5.84 -8.22 -14.62
CA TYR A 328 5.82 -9.66 -14.42
C TYR A 328 4.42 -10.17 -14.77
N PRO A 329 4.20 -10.74 -15.95
CA PRO A 329 2.93 -11.36 -16.28
C PRO A 329 2.68 -12.51 -15.29
N GLY A 330 1.45 -12.64 -14.80
CA GLY A 330 1.07 -13.58 -13.74
C GLY A 330 1.70 -14.97 -13.84
N GLY A 331 1.79 -15.66 -12.70
CA GLY A 331 2.49 -16.92 -12.56
C GLY A 331 3.90 -16.75 -11.98
N TRP A 332 4.80 -17.67 -12.31
CA TRP A 332 6.16 -17.61 -11.80
C TRP A 332 6.90 -16.37 -12.30
N ALA A 333 7.45 -15.59 -11.37
CA ALA A 333 8.42 -14.58 -11.70
C ALA A 333 9.81 -15.24 -11.75
N GLU A 334 10.34 -15.40 -12.93
CA GLU A 334 11.74 -15.78 -13.12
C GLU A 334 12.55 -14.50 -13.27
N ILE A 335 13.45 -14.27 -12.32
CA ILE A 335 14.48 -13.25 -12.44
C ILE A 335 15.74 -13.96 -12.86
N GLY A 336 16.13 -13.71 -14.08
CA GLY A 336 17.38 -14.21 -14.66
C GLY A 336 18.60 -13.51 -14.10
#